data_bc95e7ffcc19ba8566e08b086a792316
#
_entry.id   bc95e7ffcc19ba8566e08b086a792316
#
_cell.length_a   1.000
_cell.length_b   1.000
_cell.length_c   1.000
_cell.angle_alpha   90.00
_cell.angle_beta   90.00
_cell.angle_gamma   90.00
#
_symmetry.space_group_name_H-M   'P 1'
#
loop_
_entity.id
_entity.type
_entity.pdbx_description
1 polymer ?
#
loop_
_entity_poly.entity_id
_entity_poly.type
_entity_poly.pdbx_seq_one_letter_code
_entity_poly.pdbx_strand_id
1 'polypeptide(L)'
;LRITIILGPFYPVPTVLGGAVEKVHLALAAEYAAAGHHVTMISRRFDTFPTQETIAGVHHVRVGSRDRQPSLTGNLLHGLAYDLRAIQAMPASDITVTNSFFLPLLLPSRKAGMIYVHVARYPKGQLFLYRRADRFQAVSTAVADAIKIQTPGRAADVVVIANPISEKYFSSNSREVKAPTVLFVGRLAREKGVDNLIRAFSLLEGAPDWRLRIVGPHAFEQGGDGVSFLNKLKELAAPLGSRCEFVGPIFDEDRLIREYAAASIFVYPSVAERGEAFGLAPLEAMAAGCATVVSDLRCFDDFVVDGENALRFDHRRLQPQKQLEAALARLINDQSLAGKLATAGTGTAQKFRTPVIAGKMLRDFQALLDPRTAA
;
A
#
# COMPACT_ATOMS: atom_id res chain seq x y z
N LEU A 1 5.11 20.13 -16.74
CA LEU A 1 4.71 20.63 -15.43
C LEU A 1 5.89 20.62 -14.48
N ARG A 2 5.85 21.49 -13.45
CA ARG A 2 6.72 21.46 -12.29
C ARG A 2 5.95 20.80 -11.15
N ILE A 3 6.34 19.59 -10.77
CA ILE A 3 5.64 18.78 -9.78
C ILE A 3 6.52 18.66 -8.55
N THR A 4 6.05 19.10 -7.40
CA THR A 4 6.74 18.87 -6.12
C THR A 4 5.97 17.86 -5.29
N ILE A 5 6.65 16.80 -4.85
CA ILE A 5 6.12 15.77 -3.96
C ILE A 5 6.76 15.93 -2.60
N ILE A 6 5.98 16.25 -1.56
CA ILE A 6 6.47 16.40 -0.19
C ILE A 6 5.92 15.27 0.67
N LEU A 7 6.80 14.37 1.06
CA LEU A 7 6.47 13.17 1.84
C LEU A 7 6.47 13.45 3.35
N GLY A 8 5.96 12.51 4.13
CA GLY A 8 5.92 12.62 5.58
C GLY A 8 7.31 12.59 6.25
N PRO A 9 7.38 12.96 7.55
CA PRO A 9 8.65 13.21 8.26
C PRO A 9 9.40 11.95 8.70
N PHE A 10 8.82 10.74 8.60
CA PHE A 10 9.34 9.58 9.33
C PHE A 10 10.11 8.55 8.51
N TYR A 11 9.88 8.47 7.20
CA TYR A 11 10.54 7.48 6.35
C TYR A 11 11.44 8.16 5.31
N PRO A 12 12.67 7.66 5.09
CA PRO A 12 13.56 8.19 4.06
C PRO A 12 13.17 7.71 2.67
N VAL A 13 13.67 8.41 1.65
CA VAL A 13 13.62 7.99 0.26
C VAL A 13 15.04 8.02 -0.31
N PRO A 14 15.51 6.89 -0.91
CA PRO A 14 14.88 5.57 -1.11
C PRO A 14 14.46 4.85 0.18
N THR A 15 13.53 3.89 0.06
CA THR A 15 12.81 3.29 1.19
C THR A 15 13.58 2.16 1.90
N VAL A 16 14.69 2.48 2.54
CA VAL A 16 15.54 1.51 3.27
C VAL A 16 14.95 1.03 4.60
N LEU A 17 13.97 1.76 5.16
CA LEU A 17 13.29 1.42 6.42
C LEU A 17 11.84 0.93 6.20
N GLY A 18 11.47 0.64 4.96
CA GLY A 18 10.07 0.44 4.58
C GLY A 18 9.36 1.77 4.28
N GLY A 19 8.03 1.78 4.24
CA GLY A 19 7.23 2.95 3.88
C GLY A 19 6.54 2.76 2.53
N ALA A 20 5.29 2.25 2.57
CA ALA A 20 4.54 1.98 1.35
C ALA A 20 4.21 3.25 0.55
N VAL A 21 3.91 4.36 1.25
CA VAL A 21 3.60 5.65 0.61
C VAL A 21 4.83 6.22 -0.08
N GLU A 22 5.98 6.16 0.57
CA GLU A 22 7.26 6.61 0.04
C GLU A 22 7.67 5.81 -1.21
N LYS A 23 7.50 4.47 -1.17
CA LYS A 23 7.74 3.59 -2.32
C LYS A 23 6.84 3.94 -3.51
N VAL A 24 5.55 4.14 -3.25
CA VAL A 24 4.56 4.54 -4.26
C VAL A 24 4.94 5.85 -4.93
N HIS A 25 5.23 6.88 -4.13
CA HIS A 25 5.57 8.19 -4.69
C HIS A 25 6.93 8.22 -5.38
N LEU A 26 7.91 7.42 -4.93
CA LEU A 26 9.19 7.30 -5.63
C LEU A 26 8.99 6.72 -7.04
N ALA A 27 8.19 5.66 -7.16
CA ALA A 27 7.89 5.04 -8.45
C ALA A 27 7.11 6.00 -9.37
N LEU A 28 6.09 6.68 -8.85
CA LEU A 28 5.31 7.66 -9.61
C LEU A 28 6.15 8.85 -10.07
N ALA A 29 7.05 9.36 -9.20
CA ALA A 29 7.94 10.47 -9.51
C ALA A 29 8.86 10.16 -10.70
N ALA A 30 9.41 8.94 -10.76
CA ALA A 30 10.24 8.48 -11.87
C ALA A 30 9.45 8.46 -13.21
N GLU A 31 8.19 8.01 -13.17
CA GLU A 31 7.31 8.03 -14.36
C GLU A 31 6.99 9.46 -14.81
N TYR A 32 6.74 10.38 -13.86
CA TYR A 32 6.50 11.78 -14.20
C TYR A 32 7.74 12.42 -14.84
N ALA A 33 8.94 12.12 -14.31
CA ALA A 33 10.19 12.61 -14.89
C ALA A 33 10.43 12.02 -16.27
N ALA A 34 10.19 10.72 -16.46
CA ALA A 34 10.28 10.04 -17.76
C ALA A 34 9.29 10.61 -18.79
N ALA A 35 8.12 11.10 -18.34
CA ALA A 35 7.14 11.79 -19.18
C ALA A 35 7.52 13.27 -19.48
N GLY A 36 8.73 13.72 -19.11
CA GLY A 36 9.25 15.05 -19.43
C GLY A 36 8.82 16.16 -18.45
N HIS A 37 8.37 15.81 -17.25
CA HIS A 37 8.02 16.79 -16.22
C HIS A 37 9.22 17.07 -15.29
N HIS A 38 9.30 18.30 -14.76
CA HIS A 38 10.29 18.67 -13.73
C HIS A 38 9.78 18.23 -12.37
N VAL A 39 10.39 17.20 -11.81
CA VAL A 39 9.94 16.60 -10.55
C VAL A 39 10.93 16.85 -9.43
N THR A 40 10.45 17.45 -8.34
CA THR A 40 11.20 17.60 -7.09
C THR A 40 10.54 16.75 -6.00
N MET A 41 11.33 15.91 -5.33
CA MET A 41 10.86 15.11 -4.21
C MET A 41 11.53 15.58 -2.92
N ILE A 42 10.73 16.04 -1.95
CA ILE A 42 11.20 16.46 -0.63
C ILE A 42 10.90 15.37 0.37
N SER A 43 11.93 14.89 1.06
CA SER A 43 11.84 13.81 2.04
C SER A 43 12.74 14.07 3.25
N ARG A 44 12.63 13.22 4.28
CA ARG A 44 13.50 13.33 5.46
C ARG A 44 14.95 13.01 5.09
N ARG A 45 15.87 13.73 5.74
CA ARG A 45 17.30 13.41 5.71
C ARG A 45 17.55 12.07 6.40
N PHE A 46 18.40 11.27 5.81
CA PHE A 46 18.89 10.02 6.36
C PHE A 46 20.42 10.00 6.22
N ASP A 47 21.13 9.55 7.24
CA ASP A 47 22.57 9.77 7.40
C ASP A 47 23.44 9.35 6.23
N THR A 48 23.04 8.31 5.51
CA THR A 48 23.77 7.74 4.37
C THR A 48 23.47 8.41 3.04
N PHE A 49 22.47 9.30 2.98
CA PHE A 49 22.03 9.91 1.72
C PHE A 49 22.49 11.36 1.57
N PRO A 50 22.93 11.79 0.36
CA PRO A 50 23.20 13.20 0.07
C PRO A 50 21.99 14.08 0.37
N THR A 51 22.24 15.33 0.73
CA THR A 51 21.15 16.30 0.98
C THR A 51 20.38 16.65 -0.29
N GLN A 52 21.04 16.59 -1.43
CA GLN A 52 20.46 16.77 -2.77
C GLN A 52 21.13 15.82 -3.74
N GLU A 53 20.35 15.23 -4.63
CA GLU A 53 20.80 14.40 -5.74
C GLU A 53 19.71 14.25 -6.80
N THR A 54 20.07 13.80 -7.98
CA THR A 54 19.08 13.46 -9.02
C THR A 54 19.15 11.96 -9.30
N ILE A 55 18.01 11.27 -9.12
CA ILE A 55 17.87 9.83 -9.38
C ILE A 55 16.70 9.64 -10.33
N ALA A 56 16.89 8.91 -11.43
CA ALA A 56 15.86 8.64 -12.44
C ALA A 56 15.14 9.91 -12.92
N GLY A 57 15.87 11.02 -13.08
CA GLY A 57 15.31 12.32 -13.50
C GLY A 57 14.57 13.10 -12.41
N VAL A 58 14.46 12.57 -11.20
CA VAL A 58 13.81 13.20 -10.05
C VAL A 58 14.87 13.94 -9.19
N HIS A 59 14.65 15.22 -8.94
CA HIS A 59 15.50 16.00 -8.04
C HIS A 59 15.08 15.76 -6.58
N HIS A 60 15.91 15.04 -5.83
CA HIS A 60 15.68 14.75 -4.40
C HIS A 60 16.27 15.87 -3.53
N VAL A 61 15.47 16.39 -2.62
CA VAL A 61 15.88 17.35 -1.59
C VAL A 61 15.54 16.77 -0.23
N ARG A 62 16.56 16.58 0.64
CA ARG A 62 16.37 15.98 1.96
C ARG A 62 16.52 16.98 3.06
N VAL A 63 15.48 17.15 3.87
CA VAL A 63 15.43 18.10 4.99
C VAL A 63 15.48 17.41 6.34
N GLY A 64 16.01 18.11 7.34
CA GLY A 64 16.16 17.57 8.69
C GLY A 64 14.82 17.14 9.30
N SER A 65 14.80 15.95 9.87
CA SER A 65 13.69 15.39 10.62
C SER A 65 14.18 14.60 11.83
N ARG A 66 13.26 14.11 12.65
CA ARG A 66 13.56 13.25 13.80
C ARG A 66 12.81 11.92 13.68
N ASP A 67 13.28 10.92 14.39
CA ASP A 67 12.63 9.62 14.45
C ASP A 67 11.28 9.71 15.17
N ARG A 68 10.43 8.76 14.85
CA ARG A 68 9.11 8.67 15.45
C ARG A 68 9.20 8.47 16.96
N GLN A 69 8.44 9.24 17.71
CA GLN A 69 8.35 9.16 19.16
C GLN A 69 7.13 8.33 19.59
N PRO A 70 7.12 7.74 20.79
CA PRO A 70 5.92 7.13 21.35
C PRO A 70 4.78 8.14 21.55
N SER A 71 5.10 9.39 21.83
CA SER A 71 4.14 10.48 22.08
C SER A 71 3.52 11.00 20.78
N LEU A 72 2.19 11.10 20.73
CA LEU A 72 1.46 11.71 19.63
C LEU A 72 1.80 13.21 19.48
N THR A 73 1.85 13.96 20.59
CA THR A 73 2.17 15.38 20.59
C THR A 73 3.59 15.63 20.10
N GLY A 74 4.57 14.82 20.54
CA GLY A 74 5.94 14.88 20.04
C GLY A 74 6.02 14.66 18.52
N ASN A 75 5.29 13.68 18.00
CA ASN A 75 5.23 13.41 16.56
C ASN A 75 4.59 14.57 15.77
N LEU A 76 3.56 15.22 16.30
CA LEU A 76 2.95 16.39 15.68
C LEU A 76 3.91 17.58 15.63
N LEU A 77 4.62 17.88 16.73
CA LEU A 77 5.61 18.94 16.75
C LEU A 77 6.79 18.69 15.80
N HIS A 78 7.27 17.43 15.74
CA HIS A 78 8.32 17.04 14.78
C HIS A 78 7.82 17.15 13.34
N GLY A 79 6.56 16.75 13.08
CA GLY A 79 5.92 16.92 11.78
C GLY A 79 5.83 18.38 11.36
N LEU A 80 5.39 19.27 12.24
CA LEU A 80 5.30 20.69 11.96
C LEU A 80 6.70 21.30 11.64
N ALA A 81 7.70 21.00 12.46
CA ALA A 81 9.06 21.47 12.23
C ALA A 81 9.67 20.96 10.92
N TYR A 82 9.36 19.72 10.54
CA TYR A 82 9.73 19.14 9.24
C TYR A 82 9.03 19.88 8.10
N ASP A 83 7.72 20.06 8.18
CA ASP A 83 6.91 20.68 7.13
C ASP A 83 7.34 22.14 6.86
N LEU A 84 7.72 22.90 7.90
CA LEU A 84 8.28 24.24 7.74
C LEU A 84 9.62 24.22 6.97
N ARG A 85 10.51 23.25 7.26
CA ARG A 85 11.76 23.09 6.49
C ARG A 85 11.49 22.67 5.05
N ALA A 86 10.52 21.79 4.83
CA ALA A 86 10.11 21.38 3.50
C ALA A 86 9.58 22.56 2.67
N ILE A 87 8.76 23.43 3.27
CA ILE A 87 8.27 24.66 2.63
C ILE A 87 9.41 25.61 2.25
N GLN A 88 10.43 25.75 3.10
CA GLN A 88 11.60 26.57 2.79
C GLN A 88 12.39 26.02 1.60
N ALA A 89 12.54 24.68 1.54
CA ALA A 89 13.33 23.99 0.52
C ALA A 89 12.59 23.79 -0.81
N MET A 90 11.25 23.90 -0.83
CA MET A 90 10.46 23.64 -2.03
C MET A 90 10.64 24.73 -3.10
N PRO A 91 10.77 24.37 -4.39
CA PRO A 91 10.72 25.30 -5.51
C PRO A 91 9.28 25.79 -5.77
N ALA A 92 9.13 26.77 -6.65
CA ALA A 92 7.82 27.10 -7.21
C ALA A 92 7.33 25.98 -8.13
N SER A 93 6.10 25.52 -7.91
CA SER A 93 5.50 24.34 -8.53
C SER A 93 4.16 24.67 -9.17
N ASP A 94 3.76 23.88 -10.17
CA ASP A 94 2.42 23.94 -10.75
C ASP A 94 1.48 23.05 -9.93
N ILE A 95 2.01 21.91 -9.43
CA ILE A 95 1.31 20.96 -8.57
C ILE A 95 2.19 20.60 -7.36
N THR A 96 1.62 20.62 -6.17
CA THR A 96 2.26 20.09 -4.96
C THR A 96 1.46 18.92 -4.41
N VAL A 97 2.06 17.72 -4.48
CA VAL A 97 1.48 16.48 -3.92
C VAL A 97 1.99 16.28 -2.51
N THR A 98 1.10 16.01 -1.56
CA THR A 98 1.51 15.73 -0.18
C THR A 98 0.57 14.76 0.55
N ASN A 99 1.13 14.00 1.48
CA ASN A 99 0.41 13.20 2.48
C ASN A 99 0.69 13.68 3.91
N SER A 100 1.36 14.82 4.08
CA SER A 100 1.66 15.37 5.40
C SER A 100 0.46 16.05 6.03
N PHE A 101 0.40 16.03 7.36
CA PHE A 101 -0.72 16.57 8.12
C PHE A 101 -0.82 18.11 8.06
N PHE A 102 0.29 18.83 8.19
CA PHE A 102 0.26 20.29 8.27
C PHE A 102 0.44 21.01 6.92
N LEU A 103 1.04 20.35 5.93
CA LEU A 103 1.34 21.00 4.64
C LEU A 103 0.10 21.58 3.96
N PRO A 104 -1.07 20.90 3.88
CA PRO A 104 -2.25 21.49 3.26
C PRO A 104 -2.75 22.78 3.93
N LEU A 105 -2.35 23.02 5.19
CA LEU A 105 -2.67 24.23 5.95
C LEU A 105 -1.64 25.35 5.75
N LEU A 106 -0.37 25.00 5.56
CA LEU A 106 0.77 25.93 5.65
C LEU A 106 1.36 26.32 4.30
N LEU A 107 1.11 25.53 3.24
CA LEU A 107 1.69 25.76 1.93
C LEU A 107 1.38 27.17 1.40
N PRO A 108 2.40 27.97 0.99
CA PRO A 108 2.18 29.28 0.45
C PRO A 108 1.67 29.20 -1.01
N SER A 109 0.56 29.86 -1.33
CA SER A 109 -0.09 29.85 -2.66
C SER A 109 0.87 30.20 -3.80
N ARG A 110 1.81 31.14 -3.55
CA ARG A 110 2.77 31.59 -4.57
C ARG A 110 3.78 30.53 -4.99
N LYS A 111 4.03 29.51 -4.15
CA LYS A 111 4.99 28.43 -4.41
C LYS A 111 4.33 27.09 -4.73
N ALA A 112 3.17 26.81 -4.15
CA ALA A 112 2.59 25.48 -4.14
C ALA A 112 1.88 25.11 -5.45
N GLY A 113 1.40 26.11 -6.23
CA GLY A 113 0.45 25.81 -7.30
C GLY A 113 -0.81 25.16 -6.72
N MET A 114 -1.36 24.17 -7.42
CA MET A 114 -2.48 23.37 -6.92
C MET A 114 -2.04 22.39 -5.85
N ILE A 115 -2.76 22.34 -4.74
CA ILE A 115 -2.48 21.47 -3.59
C ILE A 115 -3.23 20.16 -3.75
N TYR A 116 -2.49 19.08 -3.97
CA TYR A 116 -2.99 17.73 -4.21
C TYR A 116 -2.72 16.85 -2.99
N VAL A 117 -3.77 16.51 -2.23
CA VAL A 117 -3.65 15.73 -0.99
C VAL A 117 -3.82 14.25 -1.27
N HIS A 118 -2.75 13.48 -1.10
CA HIS A 118 -2.78 12.02 -1.20
C HIS A 118 -3.29 11.39 0.10
N VAL A 119 -4.50 10.85 0.07
CA VAL A 119 -5.16 10.22 1.24
C VAL A 119 -4.96 8.71 1.20
N ALA A 120 -3.79 8.27 1.70
CA ALA A 120 -3.37 6.87 1.70
C ALA A 120 -4.01 6.01 2.80
N ARG A 121 -4.80 6.60 3.70
CA ARG A 121 -5.43 5.94 4.85
C ARG A 121 -6.81 6.52 5.11
N TYR A 122 -7.64 5.79 5.85
CA TYR A 122 -8.89 6.37 6.32
C TYR A 122 -8.64 7.64 7.12
N PRO A 123 -9.28 8.76 6.75
CA PRO A 123 -9.07 10.05 7.40
C PRO A 123 -9.67 10.04 8.81
N LYS A 124 -8.97 10.71 9.74
CA LYS A 124 -9.34 10.75 11.18
C LYS A 124 -10.01 12.04 11.61
N GLY A 125 -10.68 12.75 10.69
CA GLY A 125 -11.39 13.98 10.98
C GLY A 125 -10.64 15.27 10.58
N GLN A 126 -9.40 15.19 10.10
CA GLN A 126 -8.59 16.38 9.80
C GLN A 126 -8.93 17.07 8.47
N LEU A 127 -9.62 16.41 7.54
CA LEU A 127 -9.76 16.91 6.17
C LEU A 127 -10.61 18.16 6.07
N PHE A 128 -11.54 18.42 7.00
CA PHE A 128 -12.33 19.66 7.02
C PHE A 128 -11.45 20.92 7.22
N LEU A 129 -10.25 20.75 7.77
CA LEU A 129 -9.28 21.84 7.93
C LEU A 129 -8.61 22.23 6.60
N TYR A 130 -8.56 21.33 5.62
CA TYR A 130 -7.78 21.48 4.39
C TYR A 130 -8.54 22.28 3.33
N ARG A 131 -9.00 23.48 3.71
CA ARG A 131 -9.83 24.36 2.85
C ARG A 131 -9.12 24.78 1.57
N ARG A 132 -7.79 24.77 1.56
CA ARG A 132 -6.95 25.16 0.43
C ARG A 132 -6.48 24.01 -0.45
N ALA A 133 -6.81 22.78 -0.09
CA ALA A 133 -6.53 21.65 -0.96
C ALA A 133 -7.42 21.75 -2.22
N ASP A 134 -6.83 21.62 -3.40
CA ASP A 134 -7.57 21.65 -4.67
C ASP A 134 -8.10 20.27 -5.05
N ARG A 135 -7.42 19.21 -4.57
CA ARG A 135 -7.81 17.82 -4.83
C ARG A 135 -7.52 16.92 -3.62
N PHE A 136 -8.44 16.00 -3.35
CA PHE A 136 -8.23 14.86 -2.45
C PHE A 136 -8.16 13.58 -3.30
N GLN A 137 -6.98 13.00 -3.42
CA GLN A 137 -6.83 11.70 -4.09
C GLN A 137 -6.99 10.59 -3.05
N ALA A 138 -8.04 9.82 -3.20
CA ALA A 138 -8.30 8.61 -2.45
C ALA A 138 -7.66 7.40 -3.14
N VAL A 139 -7.06 6.50 -2.36
CA VAL A 139 -6.46 5.27 -2.89
C VAL A 139 -7.48 4.17 -3.20
N SER A 140 -8.73 4.32 -2.74
CA SER A 140 -9.84 3.42 -3.01
C SER A 140 -11.18 4.15 -2.91
N THR A 141 -12.23 3.55 -3.47
CA THR A 141 -13.62 4.04 -3.33
C THR A 141 -14.03 4.10 -1.84
N ALA A 142 -13.63 3.13 -1.04
CA ALA A 142 -13.91 3.13 0.40
C ALA A 142 -13.29 4.33 1.14
N VAL A 143 -12.06 4.72 0.77
CA VAL A 143 -11.42 5.93 1.31
C VAL A 143 -12.08 7.19 0.76
N ALA A 144 -12.47 7.22 -0.52
CA ALA A 144 -13.19 8.36 -1.12
C ALA A 144 -14.51 8.64 -0.40
N ASP A 145 -15.28 7.60 -0.08
CA ASP A 145 -16.52 7.73 0.69
C ASP A 145 -16.26 8.32 2.09
N ALA A 146 -15.20 7.87 2.75
CA ALA A 146 -14.81 8.42 4.05
C ALA A 146 -14.36 9.90 3.96
N ILE A 147 -13.72 10.31 2.87
CA ILE A 147 -13.39 11.72 2.60
C ILE A 147 -14.67 12.53 2.41
N LYS A 148 -15.58 12.08 1.55
CA LYS A 148 -16.86 12.78 1.26
C LYS A 148 -17.71 12.98 2.52
N ILE A 149 -17.71 12.01 3.43
CA ILE A 149 -18.40 12.14 4.73
C ILE A 149 -17.80 13.29 5.57
N GLN A 150 -16.46 13.46 5.55
CA GLN A 150 -15.80 14.53 6.30
C GLN A 150 -15.84 15.89 5.62
N THR A 151 -16.00 15.90 4.30
CA THR A 151 -16.00 17.10 3.46
C THR A 151 -17.19 17.12 2.51
N PRO A 152 -18.45 17.11 3.00
CA PRO A 152 -19.64 16.91 2.16
C PRO A 152 -19.82 17.97 1.07
N GLY A 153 -19.39 19.21 1.33
CA GLY A 153 -19.44 20.31 0.34
C GLY A 153 -18.34 20.25 -0.72
N ARG A 154 -17.45 19.25 -0.66
CA ARG A 154 -16.27 19.14 -1.53
C ARG A 154 -16.17 17.77 -2.22
N ALA A 155 -17.29 17.11 -2.44
CA ALA A 155 -17.34 15.80 -3.08
C ALA A 155 -16.75 15.81 -4.51
N ALA A 156 -16.88 16.92 -5.22
CA ALA A 156 -16.33 17.12 -6.56
C ALA A 156 -14.78 17.18 -6.58
N ASP A 157 -14.16 17.54 -5.45
CA ASP A 157 -12.70 17.61 -5.33
C ASP A 157 -12.08 16.23 -5.00
N VAL A 158 -12.89 15.19 -4.84
CA VAL A 158 -12.41 13.84 -4.49
C VAL A 158 -12.28 13.01 -5.76
N VAL A 159 -11.08 12.49 -6.01
CA VAL A 159 -10.78 11.55 -7.10
C VAL A 159 -10.30 10.22 -6.54
N VAL A 160 -10.72 9.12 -7.16
CA VAL A 160 -10.20 7.78 -6.82
C VAL A 160 -9.12 7.43 -7.83
N ILE A 161 -7.87 7.43 -7.37
CA ILE A 161 -6.73 6.92 -8.12
C ILE A 161 -5.95 5.99 -7.20
N ALA A 162 -5.92 4.73 -7.56
CA ALA A 162 -5.32 3.66 -6.77
C ALA A 162 -3.80 3.79 -6.64
N ASN A 163 -3.22 3.09 -5.67
CA ASN A 163 -1.78 2.94 -5.59
C ASN A 163 -1.27 2.07 -6.74
N PRO A 164 -0.10 2.39 -7.33
CA PRO A 164 0.54 1.55 -8.34
C PRO A 164 1.22 0.34 -7.70
N ILE A 165 1.45 -0.67 -8.53
CA ILE A 165 2.35 -1.80 -8.25
C ILE A 165 3.51 -1.79 -9.23
N SER A 166 4.68 -2.22 -8.76
CA SER A 166 5.90 -2.30 -9.56
C SER A 166 5.75 -3.30 -10.69
N GLU A 167 6.28 -2.96 -11.85
CA GLU A 167 6.30 -3.84 -13.01
C GLU A 167 7.10 -5.13 -12.79
N LYS A 168 8.05 -5.12 -11.86
CA LYS A 168 8.87 -6.26 -11.49
C LYS A 168 8.04 -7.48 -11.04
N TYR A 169 6.87 -7.27 -10.41
CA TYR A 169 5.99 -8.37 -10.00
C TYR A 169 5.41 -9.15 -11.19
N PHE A 170 5.24 -8.53 -12.35
CA PHE A 170 4.75 -9.21 -13.55
C PHE A 170 5.83 -10.03 -14.26
N SER A 171 7.09 -9.62 -14.15
CA SER A 171 8.23 -10.29 -14.79
C SER A 171 8.54 -11.64 -14.16
N SER A 172 8.16 -11.83 -12.88
CA SER A 172 8.35 -13.08 -12.15
C SER A 172 7.36 -14.18 -12.54
N ASN A 173 6.37 -13.87 -13.39
CA ASN A 173 5.33 -14.78 -13.87
C ASN A 173 5.84 -15.77 -14.93
N SER A 174 7.17 -15.99 -14.99
CA SER A 174 7.81 -16.95 -15.88
C SER A 174 7.48 -18.39 -15.46
N ARG A 175 6.93 -19.16 -16.34
CA ARG A 175 6.80 -20.63 -16.57
C ARG A 175 7.27 -21.63 -15.50
N GLU A 176 7.72 -21.22 -14.31
CA GLU A 176 8.09 -22.10 -13.23
C GLU A 176 6.84 -22.63 -12.54
N VAL A 177 6.81 -23.92 -12.30
CA VAL A 177 5.74 -24.57 -11.53
C VAL A 177 5.80 -24.02 -10.12
N LYS A 178 4.75 -23.31 -9.71
CA LYS A 178 4.66 -22.74 -8.36
C LYS A 178 4.64 -23.85 -7.31
N ALA A 179 5.30 -23.63 -6.19
CA ALA A 179 5.30 -24.58 -5.09
C ALA A 179 3.91 -24.66 -4.41
N PRO A 180 3.53 -25.79 -3.80
CA PRO A 180 2.30 -25.95 -3.03
C PRO A 180 2.43 -25.12 -1.72
N THR A 181 2.38 -23.81 -1.88
CA THR A 181 2.62 -22.85 -0.80
C THR A 181 1.47 -21.85 -0.73
N VAL A 182 0.94 -21.68 0.47
CA VAL A 182 0.07 -20.59 0.88
C VAL A 182 0.95 -19.49 1.48
N LEU A 183 0.93 -18.30 0.89
CA LEU A 183 1.74 -17.16 1.30
C LEU A 183 0.87 -16.08 1.95
N PHE A 184 1.36 -15.53 3.05
CA PHE A 184 0.90 -14.26 3.62
C PHE A 184 2.07 -13.26 3.61
N VAL A 185 1.80 -12.03 3.17
CA VAL A 185 2.74 -10.90 3.27
C VAL A 185 2.05 -9.73 3.93
N GLY A 186 2.58 -9.29 5.07
CA GLY A 186 2.03 -8.16 5.80
C GLY A 186 2.57 -8.07 7.23
N ARG A 187 2.28 -6.95 7.89
CA ARG A 187 2.64 -6.77 9.30
C ARG A 187 1.96 -7.83 10.16
N LEU A 188 2.68 -8.40 11.13
CA LEU A 188 2.10 -9.30 12.11
C LEU A 188 1.39 -8.47 13.19
N ALA A 189 0.18 -8.06 12.87
CA ALA A 189 -0.74 -7.31 13.72
C ALA A 189 -2.09 -8.02 13.75
N ARG A 190 -2.82 -7.91 14.87
CA ARG A 190 -4.13 -8.57 15.06
C ARG A 190 -5.11 -8.23 13.96
N GLU A 191 -5.12 -6.97 13.54
CA GLU A 191 -5.98 -6.49 12.46
C GLU A 191 -5.72 -7.17 11.10
N LYS A 192 -4.57 -7.85 10.93
CA LYS A 192 -4.22 -8.59 9.71
C LYS A 192 -4.73 -10.02 9.68
N GLY A 193 -5.30 -10.52 10.78
CA GLY A 193 -6.00 -11.80 10.83
C GLY A 193 -5.13 -13.03 10.56
N VAL A 194 -3.81 -12.95 10.83
CA VAL A 194 -2.86 -14.07 10.59
C VAL A 194 -3.21 -15.28 11.43
N ASP A 195 -3.77 -15.10 12.61
CA ASP A 195 -4.29 -16.15 13.48
C ASP A 195 -5.45 -16.92 12.82
N ASN A 196 -6.36 -16.24 12.12
CA ASN A 196 -7.42 -16.89 11.34
C ASN A 196 -6.84 -17.73 10.20
N LEU A 197 -5.77 -17.25 9.54
CA LEU A 197 -5.10 -18.00 8.48
C LEU A 197 -4.43 -19.27 9.03
N ILE A 198 -3.70 -19.18 10.15
CA ILE A 198 -3.05 -20.34 10.78
C ILE A 198 -4.11 -21.38 11.17
N ARG A 199 -5.22 -20.95 11.80
CA ARG A 199 -6.33 -21.84 12.16
C ARG A 199 -6.97 -22.48 10.94
N ALA A 200 -7.23 -21.71 9.87
CA ALA A 200 -7.79 -22.23 8.63
C ALA A 200 -6.87 -23.28 7.99
N PHE A 201 -5.57 -22.97 7.94
CA PHE A 201 -4.58 -23.90 7.38
C PHE A 201 -4.44 -25.18 8.21
N SER A 202 -4.60 -25.09 9.55
CA SER A 202 -4.58 -26.25 10.45
C SER A 202 -5.78 -27.18 10.27
N LEU A 203 -6.90 -26.68 9.72
CA LEU A 203 -8.10 -27.47 9.44
C LEU A 203 -8.05 -28.20 8.09
N LEU A 204 -7.09 -27.86 7.22
CA LEU A 204 -6.97 -28.49 5.91
C LEU A 204 -6.60 -29.97 6.03
N GLU A 205 -7.49 -30.82 5.56
CA GLU A 205 -7.29 -32.25 5.44
C GLU A 205 -6.77 -32.61 4.02
N GLY A 206 -5.99 -33.69 3.91
CA GLY A 206 -5.55 -34.21 2.60
C GLY A 206 -4.52 -33.33 1.86
N ALA A 207 -3.89 -32.36 2.53
CA ALA A 207 -2.91 -31.45 1.93
C ALA A 207 -1.53 -31.51 2.62
N PRO A 208 -0.88 -32.69 2.75
CA PRO A 208 0.36 -32.85 3.53
C PRO A 208 1.55 -32.10 2.93
N ASP A 209 1.59 -31.89 1.61
CA ASP A 209 2.68 -31.26 0.89
C ASP A 209 2.59 -29.72 0.92
N TRP A 210 1.43 -29.18 1.31
CA TRP A 210 1.21 -27.73 1.35
C TRP A 210 1.89 -27.10 2.57
N ARG A 211 2.52 -25.96 2.34
CA ARG A 211 3.22 -25.15 3.34
C ARG A 211 2.59 -23.78 3.48
N LEU A 212 2.61 -23.25 4.70
CA LEU A 212 2.22 -21.88 5.01
C LEU A 212 3.47 -21.05 5.25
N ARG A 213 3.68 -19.99 4.46
CA ARG A 213 4.77 -19.04 4.64
C ARG A 213 4.22 -17.68 5.08
N ILE A 214 4.73 -17.18 6.19
CA ILE A 214 4.30 -15.92 6.81
C ILE A 214 5.47 -14.94 6.77
N VAL A 215 5.32 -13.90 5.95
CA VAL A 215 6.34 -12.87 5.72
C VAL A 215 5.87 -11.53 6.29
N GLY A 216 6.69 -10.91 7.12
CA GLY A 216 6.46 -9.56 7.58
C GLY A 216 6.98 -9.25 8.98
N PRO A 217 7.03 -7.96 9.32
CA PRO A 217 7.53 -7.49 10.60
C PRO A 217 6.51 -7.68 11.73
N HIS A 218 7.01 -7.94 12.93
CA HIS A 218 6.22 -8.01 14.15
C HIS A 218 6.49 -6.86 15.13
N ALA A 219 7.63 -6.16 14.97
CA ALA A 219 8.04 -5.10 15.87
C ALA A 219 7.07 -3.91 15.85
N PHE A 220 6.84 -3.27 17.01
CA PHE A 220 5.95 -2.11 17.15
C PHE A 220 6.39 -0.92 16.28
N GLU A 221 7.69 -0.69 16.17
CA GLU A 221 8.30 0.38 15.37
C GLU A 221 7.97 0.23 13.88
N GLN A 222 7.73 -1.01 13.44
CA GLN A 222 7.35 -1.38 12.07
C GLN A 222 5.83 -1.58 11.91
N GLY A 223 5.07 -1.29 12.97
CA GLY A 223 3.62 -1.38 13.02
C GLY A 223 3.05 -2.77 13.23
N GLY A 224 3.85 -3.72 13.70
CA GLY A 224 3.38 -5.01 14.24
C GLY A 224 2.87 -4.89 15.68
N ASP A 225 2.36 -6.00 16.24
CA ASP A 225 1.85 -6.06 17.62
C ASP A 225 2.86 -6.67 18.62
N GLY A 226 4.15 -6.65 18.26
CA GLY A 226 5.26 -7.01 19.14
C GLY A 226 5.50 -8.52 19.28
N VAL A 227 6.53 -8.84 20.07
CA VAL A 227 6.99 -10.23 20.28
C VAL A 227 5.92 -11.10 20.95
N SER A 228 5.14 -10.53 21.87
CA SER A 228 4.06 -11.29 22.55
C SER A 228 3.02 -11.81 21.57
N PHE A 229 2.65 -11.02 20.55
CA PHE A 229 1.73 -11.48 19.52
C PHE A 229 2.38 -12.50 18.58
N LEU A 230 3.64 -12.30 18.19
CA LEU A 230 4.39 -13.29 17.42
C LEU A 230 4.45 -14.65 18.14
N ASN A 231 4.72 -14.66 19.45
CA ASN A 231 4.76 -15.90 20.22
C ASN A 231 3.41 -16.62 20.22
N LYS A 232 2.30 -15.90 20.39
CA LYS A 232 0.96 -16.48 20.26
C LYS A 232 0.69 -17.09 18.89
N LEU A 233 1.15 -16.44 17.81
CA LEU A 233 1.04 -17.01 16.47
C LEU A 233 1.88 -18.28 16.31
N LYS A 234 3.10 -18.31 16.87
CA LYS A 234 3.96 -19.50 16.87
C LYS A 234 3.38 -20.66 17.68
N GLU A 235 2.81 -20.38 18.85
CA GLU A 235 2.09 -21.37 19.65
C GLU A 235 0.89 -21.96 18.88
N LEU A 236 0.13 -21.11 18.21
CA LEU A 236 -0.99 -21.53 17.36
C LEU A 236 -0.54 -22.38 16.17
N ALA A 237 0.63 -22.11 15.61
CA ALA A 237 1.21 -22.83 14.47
C ALA A 237 1.98 -24.10 14.89
N ALA A 238 2.25 -24.33 16.17
CA ALA A 238 3.06 -25.45 16.65
C ALA A 238 2.59 -26.82 16.16
N PRO A 239 1.27 -27.14 16.07
CA PRO A 239 0.81 -28.42 15.52
C PRO A 239 1.16 -28.63 14.04
N LEU A 240 1.42 -27.56 13.27
CA LEU A 240 1.78 -27.62 11.86
C LEU A 240 3.23 -28.03 11.65
N GLY A 241 4.10 -27.90 12.68
CA GLY A 241 5.52 -28.22 12.59
C GLY A 241 6.22 -27.50 11.43
N SER A 242 6.95 -28.25 10.62
CA SER A 242 7.66 -27.71 9.44
C SER A 242 6.77 -27.21 8.31
N ARG A 243 5.46 -27.43 8.38
CA ARG A 243 4.51 -26.92 7.37
C ARG A 243 4.19 -25.44 7.54
N CYS A 244 4.56 -24.79 8.66
CA CYS A 244 4.36 -23.36 8.88
C CYS A 244 5.70 -22.68 9.18
N GLU A 245 6.06 -21.70 8.35
CA GLU A 245 7.32 -20.96 8.49
C GLU A 245 7.07 -19.46 8.67
N PHE A 246 7.66 -18.88 9.73
CA PHE A 246 7.71 -17.44 9.96
C PHE A 246 9.04 -16.91 9.42
N VAL A 247 9.00 -16.30 8.23
CA VAL A 247 10.18 -15.82 7.49
C VAL A 247 10.75 -14.53 8.10
N GLY A 248 9.90 -13.74 8.76
CA GLY A 248 10.25 -12.40 9.24
C GLY A 248 10.11 -11.33 8.16
N PRO A 249 10.61 -10.11 8.43
CA PRO A 249 10.50 -9.00 7.49
C PRO A 249 11.44 -9.16 6.29
N ILE A 250 10.93 -8.86 5.10
CA ILE A 250 11.71 -8.76 3.86
C ILE A 250 11.54 -7.33 3.33
N PHE A 251 12.61 -6.53 3.34
CA PHE A 251 12.63 -5.15 2.83
C PHE A 251 13.23 -5.07 1.42
N ASP A 252 14.02 -6.07 1.03
CA ASP A 252 14.52 -6.21 -0.34
C ASP A 252 13.38 -6.60 -1.28
N GLU A 253 13.10 -5.75 -2.27
CA GLU A 253 11.98 -5.93 -3.19
C GLU A 253 12.15 -7.19 -4.06
N ASP A 254 13.36 -7.45 -4.55
CA ASP A 254 13.60 -8.59 -5.45
C ASP A 254 13.48 -9.92 -4.68
N ARG A 255 13.86 -9.94 -3.38
CA ARG A 255 13.61 -11.08 -2.50
C ARG A 255 12.11 -11.25 -2.23
N LEU A 256 11.37 -10.17 -1.99
CA LEU A 256 9.93 -10.23 -1.77
C LEU A 256 9.18 -10.73 -3.01
N ILE A 257 9.59 -10.29 -4.19
CA ILE A 257 9.05 -10.76 -5.48
C ILE A 257 9.25 -12.28 -5.62
N ARG A 258 10.41 -12.82 -5.22
CA ARG A 258 10.64 -14.27 -5.25
C ARG A 258 9.70 -15.05 -4.34
N GLU A 259 9.33 -14.50 -3.17
CA GLU A 259 8.32 -15.13 -2.30
C GLU A 259 6.96 -15.23 -2.99
N TYR A 260 6.51 -14.14 -3.62
CA TYR A 260 5.25 -14.15 -4.38
C TYR A 260 5.32 -15.08 -5.61
N ALA A 261 6.43 -15.06 -6.35
CA ALA A 261 6.60 -15.87 -7.54
C ALA A 261 6.54 -17.37 -7.24
N ALA A 262 7.12 -17.80 -6.11
CA ALA A 262 7.18 -19.19 -5.69
C ALA A 262 5.83 -19.71 -5.16
N ALA A 263 4.95 -18.87 -4.65
CA ALA A 263 3.70 -19.27 -4.00
C ALA A 263 2.58 -19.54 -5.00
N SER A 264 1.82 -20.63 -4.80
CA SER A 264 0.63 -20.95 -5.60
C SER A 264 -0.58 -20.13 -5.15
N ILE A 265 -0.79 -19.99 -3.84
CA ILE A 265 -1.93 -19.29 -3.25
C ILE A 265 -1.41 -18.16 -2.36
N PHE A 266 -2.05 -17.02 -2.47
CA PHE A 266 -1.83 -15.89 -1.57
C PHE A 266 -3.09 -15.62 -0.75
N VAL A 267 -2.92 -15.38 0.56
CA VAL A 267 -4.03 -15.08 1.46
C VAL A 267 -3.80 -13.78 2.19
N TYR A 268 -4.81 -12.91 2.18
CA TYR A 268 -4.79 -11.66 2.94
C TYR A 268 -6.05 -11.54 3.81
N PRO A 269 -6.02 -12.12 5.03
CA PRO A 269 -7.20 -12.30 5.87
C PRO A 269 -7.46 -11.12 6.80
N SER A 270 -7.13 -9.89 6.37
CA SER A 270 -7.27 -8.67 7.17
C SER A 270 -8.71 -8.48 7.66
N VAL A 271 -8.87 -8.13 8.93
CA VAL A 271 -10.17 -7.81 9.55
C VAL A 271 -10.32 -6.30 9.83
N ALA A 272 -9.44 -5.50 9.26
CA ALA A 272 -9.31 -4.07 9.52
C ALA A 272 -10.30 -3.24 8.69
N GLU A 273 -11.57 -3.18 9.10
CA GLU A 273 -12.66 -2.47 8.39
C GLU A 273 -12.35 -1.00 8.05
N ARG A 274 -11.61 -0.31 8.91
CA ARG A 274 -11.16 1.08 8.71
C ARG A 274 -9.63 1.22 8.80
N GLY A 275 -8.92 0.11 8.80
CA GLY A 275 -7.45 0.05 8.85
C GLY A 275 -6.83 -0.29 7.50
N GLU A 276 -7.56 -1.04 6.67
CA GLU A 276 -7.14 -1.40 5.32
C GLU A 276 -7.70 -0.39 4.31
N ALA A 277 -6.81 0.42 3.72
CA ALA A 277 -7.23 1.48 2.82
C ALA A 277 -7.27 1.05 1.34
N PHE A 278 -6.46 0.07 0.93
CA PHE A 278 -6.37 -0.37 -0.47
C PHE A 278 -5.96 -1.83 -0.63
N GLY A 279 -4.84 -2.26 -0.02
CA GLY A 279 -4.34 -3.63 -0.12
C GLY A 279 -3.37 -3.85 -1.28
N LEU A 280 -2.17 -3.28 -1.16
CA LEU A 280 -1.10 -3.51 -2.16
C LEU A 280 -0.69 -4.98 -2.24
N ALA A 281 -0.54 -5.68 -1.12
CA ALA A 281 -0.08 -7.06 -1.08
C ALA A 281 -0.96 -8.05 -1.88
N PRO A 282 -2.31 -7.99 -1.84
CA PRO A 282 -3.16 -8.76 -2.75
C PRO A 282 -2.91 -8.47 -4.22
N LEU A 283 -2.73 -7.21 -4.60
CA LEU A 283 -2.44 -6.84 -6.01
C LEU A 283 -1.04 -7.28 -6.45
N GLU A 284 -0.04 -7.18 -5.58
CA GLU A 284 1.31 -7.72 -5.83
C GLU A 284 1.26 -9.24 -6.06
N ALA A 285 0.49 -9.96 -5.25
CA ALA A 285 0.28 -11.40 -5.41
C ALA A 285 -0.44 -11.75 -6.73
N MET A 286 -1.48 -10.99 -7.09
CA MET A 286 -2.17 -11.14 -8.38
C MET A 286 -1.21 -10.89 -9.54
N ALA A 287 -0.38 -9.85 -9.48
CA ALA A 287 0.62 -9.54 -10.50
C ALA A 287 1.65 -10.67 -10.65
N ALA A 288 2.06 -11.28 -9.54
CA ALA A 288 2.97 -12.43 -9.52
C ALA A 288 2.27 -13.77 -9.86
N GLY A 289 0.98 -13.76 -10.23
CA GLY A 289 0.22 -14.93 -10.66
C GLY A 289 -0.13 -15.90 -9.53
N CYS A 290 -0.36 -15.41 -8.31
CA CYS A 290 -0.93 -16.22 -7.23
C CYS A 290 -2.46 -16.28 -7.35
N ALA A 291 -3.06 -17.45 -7.09
CA ALA A 291 -4.47 -17.53 -6.80
C ALA A 291 -4.72 -16.83 -5.45
N THR A 292 -5.52 -15.77 -5.45
CA THR A 292 -5.61 -14.85 -4.29
C THR A 292 -6.91 -15.06 -3.51
N VAL A 293 -6.81 -15.10 -2.18
CA VAL A 293 -7.95 -15.12 -1.26
C VAL A 293 -7.87 -13.90 -0.35
N VAL A 294 -8.94 -13.12 -0.26
CA VAL A 294 -9.02 -11.94 0.61
C VAL A 294 -10.26 -12.00 1.50
N SER A 295 -10.23 -11.29 2.62
CA SER A 295 -11.43 -11.04 3.41
C SER A 295 -12.40 -10.09 2.67
N ASP A 296 -13.67 -10.10 3.08
CA ASP A 296 -14.71 -9.25 2.50
C ASP A 296 -14.65 -7.83 3.06
N LEU A 297 -13.57 -7.09 2.71
CA LEU A 297 -13.37 -5.68 3.05
C LEU A 297 -13.69 -4.78 1.84
N ARG A 298 -14.36 -3.67 2.09
CA ARG A 298 -14.74 -2.69 1.06
C ARG A 298 -13.57 -2.12 0.24
N CYS A 299 -12.38 -2.05 0.80
CA CYS A 299 -11.20 -1.56 0.08
C CYS A 299 -10.77 -2.46 -1.09
N PHE A 300 -11.24 -3.72 -1.12
CA PHE A 300 -10.97 -4.66 -2.21
C PHE A 300 -12.02 -4.60 -3.34
N ASP A 301 -13.16 -3.90 -3.15
CA ASP A 301 -14.22 -3.81 -4.16
C ASP A 301 -13.75 -3.16 -5.46
N ASP A 302 -12.70 -2.34 -5.39
CA ASP A 302 -12.15 -1.66 -6.56
C ASP A 302 -11.40 -2.60 -7.52
N PHE A 303 -11.02 -3.82 -7.08
CA PHE A 303 -10.24 -4.72 -7.92
C PHE A 303 -10.52 -6.22 -7.72
N VAL A 304 -11.24 -6.63 -6.69
CA VAL A 304 -11.59 -8.04 -6.44
C VAL A 304 -13.04 -8.29 -6.80
N VAL A 305 -13.26 -9.25 -7.71
CA VAL A 305 -14.57 -9.83 -8.04
C VAL A 305 -14.53 -11.29 -7.63
N ASP A 306 -15.37 -11.65 -6.63
CA ASP A 306 -15.37 -13.00 -6.06
C ASP A 306 -15.71 -14.07 -7.09
N GLY A 307 -14.92 -15.13 -7.12
CA GLY A 307 -15.04 -16.24 -8.07
C GLY A 307 -14.57 -15.94 -9.49
N GLU A 308 -14.22 -14.70 -9.82
CA GLU A 308 -13.73 -14.31 -11.16
C GLU A 308 -12.21 -14.12 -11.19
N ASN A 309 -11.64 -13.31 -10.27
CA ASN A 309 -10.21 -12.99 -10.23
C ASN A 309 -9.55 -13.21 -8.87
N ALA A 310 -10.34 -13.54 -7.87
CA ALA A 310 -9.92 -13.95 -6.53
C ALA A 310 -11.07 -14.66 -5.82
N LEU A 311 -10.83 -15.22 -4.63
CA LEU A 311 -11.91 -15.64 -3.73
C LEU A 311 -12.01 -14.65 -2.57
N ARG A 312 -13.26 -14.45 -2.09
CA ARG A 312 -13.54 -13.71 -0.86
C ARG A 312 -14.03 -14.67 0.23
N PHE A 313 -13.75 -14.34 1.49
CA PHE A 313 -14.37 -14.98 2.63
C PHE A 313 -14.90 -13.91 3.60
N ASP A 314 -16.04 -14.19 4.23
CA ASP A 314 -16.66 -13.26 5.18
C ASP A 314 -16.00 -13.41 6.57
N HIS A 315 -15.10 -12.48 6.87
CA HIS A 315 -14.38 -12.43 8.15
C HIS A 315 -15.23 -12.03 9.35
N ARG A 316 -16.48 -11.61 9.15
CA ARG A 316 -17.43 -11.21 10.21
C ARG A 316 -18.24 -12.39 10.74
N ARG A 317 -18.18 -13.54 10.09
CA ARG A 317 -18.88 -14.76 10.54
C ARG A 317 -18.31 -15.25 11.86
N LEU A 318 -19.13 -15.98 12.62
CA LEU A 318 -18.75 -16.52 13.95
C LEU A 318 -17.49 -17.40 13.90
N GLN A 319 -17.24 -18.09 12.78
CA GLN A 319 -16.07 -18.93 12.56
C GLN A 319 -15.40 -18.58 11.22
N PRO A 320 -14.74 -17.40 11.12
CA PRO A 320 -14.17 -16.93 9.86
C PRO A 320 -13.08 -17.87 9.32
N GLN A 321 -12.37 -18.60 10.21
CA GLN A 321 -11.37 -19.59 9.81
C GLN A 321 -11.96 -20.76 9.01
N LYS A 322 -13.22 -21.15 9.22
CA LYS A 322 -13.88 -22.19 8.41
C LYS A 322 -14.23 -21.70 7.02
N GLN A 323 -14.61 -20.40 6.89
CA GLN A 323 -14.84 -19.80 5.59
C GLN A 323 -13.53 -19.73 4.79
N LEU A 324 -12.44 -19.34 5.45
CA LEU A 324 -11.13 -19.26 4.83
C LEU A 324 -10.59 -20.67 4.49
N GLU A 325 -10.78 -21.65 5.37
CA GLU A 325 -10.43 -23.06 5.08
C GLU A 325 -11.14 -23.57 3.83
N ALA A 326 -12.45 -23.37 3.73
CA ALA A 326 -13.23 -23.79 2.56
C ALA A 326 -12.74 -23.12 1.25
N ALA A 327 -12.36 -21.83 1.30
CA ALA A 327 -11.76 -21.14 0.16
C ALA A 327 -10.39 -21.74 -0.22
N LEU A 328 -9.55 -22.04 0.76
CA LEU A 328 -8.25 -22.69 0.55
C LEU A 328 -8.42 -24.10 -0.03
N ALA A 329 -9.31 -24.92 0.55
CA ALA A 329 -9.59 -26.28 0.10
C ALA A 329 -10.07 -26.29 -1.36
N ARG A 330 -10.92 -25.32 -1.78
CA ARG A 330 -11.32 -25.18 -3.19
C ARG A 330 -10.13 -24.97 -4.12
N LEU A 331 -9.18 -24.08 -3.76
CA LEU A 331 -8.02 -23.79 -4.61
C LEU A 331 -7.00 -24.92 -4.61
N ILE A 332 -6.84 -25.61 -3.49
CA ILE A 332 -5.92 -26.76 -3.35
C ILE A 332 -6.41 -27.96 -4.18
N ASN A 333 -7.70 -28.25 -4.11
CA ASN A 333 -8.30 -29.42 -4.77
C ASN A 333 -8.66 -29.16 -6.24
N ASP A 334 -8.82 -27.90 -6.67
CA ASP A 334 -9.15 -27.53 -8.06
C ASP A 334 -8.06 -26.61 -8.65
N GLN A 335 -7.03 -27.24 -9.20
CA GLN A 335 -5.92 -26.54 -9.86
C GLN A 335 -6.37 -25.75 -11.11
N SER A 336 -7.45 -26.18 -11.77
CA SER A 336 -8.04 -25.47 -12.91
C SER A 336 -8.65 -24.15 -12.46
N LEU A 337 -9.40 -24.15 -11.35
CA LEU A 337 -9.95 -22.94 -10.74
C LEU A 337 -8.82 -22.01 -10.28
N ALA A 338 -7.83 -22.55 -9.56
CA ALA A 338 -6.67 -21.76 -9.09
C ALA A 338 -5.96 -21.06 -10.25
N GLY A 339 -5.69 -21.78 -11.35
CA GLY A 339 -5.07 -21.24 -12.56
C GLY A 339 -5.91 -20.16 -13.26
N LYS A 340 -7.25 -20.35 -13.33
CA LYS A 340 -8.17 -19.35 -13.90
C LYS A 340 -8.16 -18.06 -13.09
N LEU A 341 -8.27 -18.17 -11.75
CA LEU A 341 -8.27 -17.00 -10.87
C LEU A 341 -6.92 -16.26 -10.89
N ALA A 342 -5.80 -17.00 -10.91
CA ALA A 342 -4.48 -16.42 -11.02
C ALA A 342 -4.31 -15.63 -12.33
N THR A 343 -4.75 -16.19 -13.46
CA THR A 343 -4.69 -15.52 -14.77
C THR A 343 -5.56 -14.28 -14.81
N ALA A 344 -6.79 -14.36 -14.34
CA ALA A 344 -7.71 -13.21 -14.28
C ALA A 344 -7.23 -12.14 -13.29
N GLY A 345 -6.66 -12.56 -12.14
CA GLY A 345 -6.01 -11.69 -11.17
C GLY A 345 -4.85 -10.92 -11.77
N THR A 346 -3.96 -11.59 -12.53
CA THR A 346 -2.87 -10.93 -13.25
C THR A 346 -3.40 -9.91 -14.26
N GLY A 347 -4.46 -10.25 -15.01
CA GLY A 347 -5.12 -9.31 -15.93
C GLY A 347 -5.70 -8.08 -15.22
N THR A 348 -6.24 -8.28 -14.01
CA THR A 348 -6.72 -7.17 -13.16
C THR A 348 -5.56 -6.30 -12.70
N ALA A 349 -4.48 -6.89 -12.20
CA ALA A 349 -3.31 -6.19 -11.69
C ALA A 349 -2.62 -5.30 -12.76
N GLN A 350 -2.70 -5.65 -14.06
CA GLN A 350 -2.18 -4.84 -15.18
C GLN A 350 -2.73 -3.40 -15.18
N LYS A 351 -3.96 -3.19 -14.70
CA LYS A 351 -4.62 -1.88 -14.61
C LYS A 351 -3.99 -0.97 -13.55
N PHE A 352 -3.14 -1.54 -12.68
CA PHE A 352 -2.49 -0.87 -11.55
C PHE A 352 -0.97 -0.75 -11.72
N ARG A 353 -0.44 -1.05 -12.89
CA ARG A 353 0.99 -0.84 -13.21
C ARG A 353 1.38 0.62 -13.02
N THR A 354 2.62 0.85 -12.60
CA THR A 354 3.12 2.20 -12.31
C THR A 354 2.88 3.19 -13.46
N PRO A 355 3.18 2.88 -14.73
CA PRO A 355 2.92 3.81 -15.83
C PRO A 355 1.43 4.13 -16.03
N VAL A 356 0.54 3.13 -15.79
CA VAL A 356 -0.91 3.31 -15.94
C VAL A 356 -1.45 4.29 -14.89
N ILE A 357 -1.04 4.10 -13.64
CA ILE A 357 -1.46 4.97 -12.53
C ILE A 357 -0.83 6.36 -12.67
N ALA A 358 0.45 6.44 -13.03
CA ALA A 358 1.12 7.71 -13.31
C ALA A 358 0.40 8.50 -14.41
N GLY A 359 -0.02 7.84 -15.49
CA GLY A 359 -0.82 8.46 -16.54
C GLY A 359 -2.18 8.98 -16.05
N LYS A 360 -2.86 8.25 -15.13
CA LYS A 360 -4.11 8.74 -14.52
C LYS A 360 -3.86 9.99 -13.67
N MET A 361 -2.79 10.00 -12.85
CA MET A 361 -2.41 11.14 -12.04
C MET A 361 -2.08 12.37 -12.89
N LEU A 362 -1.27 12.21 -13.95
CA LEU A 362 -0.90 13.31 -14.84
C LEU A 362 -2.11 13.91 -15.56
N ARG A 363 -3.07 13.10 -15.98
CA ARG A 363 -4.33 13.61 -16.57
C ARG A 363 -5.14 14.41 -15.55
N ASP A 364 -5.24 13.97 -14.30
CA ASP A 364 -5.93 14.71 -13.26
C ASP A 364 -5.20 16.02 -12.90
N PHE A 365 -3.87 16.03 -12.89
CA PHE A 365 -3.07 17.26 -12.72
C PHE A 365 -3.32 18.26 -13.86
N GLN A 366 -3.37 17.78 -15.10
CA GLN A 366 -3.69 18.63 -16.26
C GLN A 366 -5.10 19.19 -16.19
N ALA A 367 -6.08 18.37 -15.80
CA ALA A 367 -7.47 18.80 -15.62
C ALA A 367 -7.61 19.90 -14.54
N LEU A 368 -6.85 19.79 -13.44
CA LEU A 368 -6.84 20.83 -12.39
C LEU A 368 -6.27 22.17 -12.87
N LEU A 369 -5.34 22.14 -13.82
CA LEU A 369 -4.68 23.34 -14.35
C LEU A 369 -5.42 23.96 -15.55
N ASP A 370 -6.38 23.23 -16.17
CA ASP A 370 -7.17 23.76 -17.28
C ASP A 370 -8.33 24.64 -16.77
N PRO A 371 -8.33 25.95 -17.07
CA PRO A 371 -9.38 26.84 -16.62
C PRO A 371 -10.80 26.45 -17.07
N ARG A 372 -10.92 25.64 -18.12
CA ARG A 372 -12.21 25.22 -18.70
C ARG A 372 -12.88 24.09 -17.89
N THR A 373 -12.16 23.45 -16.96
CA THR A 373 -12.70 22.40 -16.09
C THR A 373 -13.14 22.93 -14.72
N ALA A 374 -12.94 24.23 -14.46
CA ALA A 374 -13.28 24.91 -13.20
C ALA A 374 -14.68 25.56 -13.20
N ALA A 375 -15.51 25.31 -14.22
CA ALA A 375 -16.86 25.86 -14.37
C ALA A 375 -17.96 24.88 -13.98
#